data_fc1bc1ce66521f754a9cef2f703e0e60
#
_entry.id   fc1bc1ce66521f754a9cef2f703e0e60
#
_cell.length_a   1.000
_cell.length_b   1.000
_cell.length_c   1.000
_cell.angle_alpha   90.00
_cell.angle_beta   90.00
_cell.angle_gamma   90.00
#
_symmetry.space_group_name_H-M   'P 1'
#
loop_
_entity.id
_entity.type
_entity.pdbx_description
1 polymer ?
#
loop_
_entity_poly.entity_id
_entity_poly.type
_entity_poly.pdbx_seq_one_letter_code
_entity_poly.pdbx_strand_id
1 'polypeptide(L)'
;MINIKNVSMKFNLGIEKEFSIKQAFVNFFSPKAHKNKKKKEEFWALSDVDFNIKKGEVVGLIGSNGAGKSTLLKVVSGVMKPTKGKVEVHGVISPMIELGAGFDGNLTARENIYLNGAILGYSKKFLDEKFDEIVEFSELRDFLEVPVKNFSSGMTAKLAFSIATIVNPEILIVDEILSVGDIKFQEKSKNQMMALIKGRTTVLYVSHSLESIKELCTKVVWIEHGKVIEIGDAKTVCNKYYKKQMGE
;
A
#
# COMPACT_ATOMS: atom_id res chain seq x y z
N MET A 1 15.43 -5.57 1.18
CA MET A 1 16.08 -4.40 0.57
C MET A 1 15.29 -3.96 -0.66
N ILE A 2 15.02 -2.67 -0.78
CA ILE A 2 14.25 -2.10 -1.90
C ILE A 2 15.12 -1.03 -2.56
N ASN A 3 15.30 -1.11 -3.88
CA ASN A 3 15.97 -0.10 -4.68
C ASN A 3 14.99 0.49 -5.68
N ILE A 4 14.72 1.77 -5.57
CA ILE A 4 13.87 2.55 -6.47
C ILE A 4 14.79 3.41 -7.32
N LYS A 5 14.81 3.19 -8.65
CA LYS A 5 15.77 3.82 -9.57
C LYS A 5 15.03 4.58 -10.65
N ASN A 6 15.08 5.91 -10.58
CA ASN A 6 14.51 6.86 -11.56
C ASN A 6 13.04 6.53 -11.93
N VAL A 7 12.24 6.18 -10.91
CA VAL A 7 10.85 5.75 -11.12
C VAL A 7 9.97 6.93 -11.47
N SER A 8 9.29 6.82 -12.61
CA SER A 8 8.25 7.76 -13.01
C SER A 8 6.97 7.00 -13.37
N MET A 9 5.82 7.53 -12.96
CA MET A 9 4.51 6.94 -13.22
C MET A 9 3.56 7.97 -13.81
N LYS A 10 3.01 7.63 -14.98
CA LYS A 10 2.10 8.46 -15.75
C LYS A 10 0.72 7.84 -15.84
N PHE A 11 -0.31 8.65 -15.63
CA PHE A 11 -1.71 8.31 -15.90
C PHE A 11 -2.26 9.12 -17.05
N ASN A 12 -3.09 8.49 -17.88
CA ASN A 12 -3.86 9.15 -18.90
C ASN A 12 -5.21 9.59 -18.29
N LEU A 13 -5.43 10.88 -18.13
CA LEU A 13 -6.69 11.43 -17.63
C LEU A 13 -7.77 11.56 -18.72
N GLY A 14 -7.50 11.06 -19.93
CA GLY A 14 -8.48 10.99 -21.00
C GLY A 14 -9.66 10.12 -20.56
N ILE A 15 -10.84 10.71 -20.47
CA ILE A 15 -12.10 9.99 -20.30
C ILE A 15 -12.14 8.93 -21.41
N GLU A 16 -12.12 7.65 -21.03
CA GLU A 16 -12.50 6.58 -21.94
C GLU A 16 -13.92 6.90 -22.41
N LYS A 17 -14.05 7.38 -23.65
CA LYS A 17 -15.35 7.37 -24.29
C LYS A 17 -15.73 5.90 -24.35
N GLU A 18 -16.72 5.50 -23.57
CA GLU A 18 -17.44 4.28 -23.86
C GLU A 18 -17.78 4.30 -25.35
N PHE A 19 -17.12 3.43 -26.11
CA PHE A 19 -17.47 3.20 -27.50
C PHE A 19 -18.86 2.53 -27.50
N SER A 20 -19.89 3.35 -27.34
CA SER A 20 -21.26 2.90 -27.62
C SER A 20 -21.29 2.51 -29.10
N ILE A 21 -21.73 1.28 -29.36
CA ILE A 21 -21.96 0.77 -30.72
C ILE A 21 -22.77 1.77 -31.57
N LYS A 22 -23.69 2.53 -30.94
CA LYS A 22 -24.40 3.68 -31.54
C LYS A 22 -23.46 4.78 -32.08
N GLN A 23 -22.38 5.10 -31.36
CA GLN A 23 -21.43 6.14 -31.75
C GLN A 23 -20.52 5.69 -32.89
N ALA A 24 -20.19 4.39 -32.94
CA ALA A 24 -19.47 3.81 -34.10
C ALA A 24 -20.32 3.87 -35.38
N PHE A 25 -21.63 3.61 -35.27
CA PHE A 25 -22.55 3.70 -36.40
C PHE A 25 -22.73 5.13 -36.92
N VAL A 26 -22.85 6.11 -36.03
CA VAL A 26 -22.99 7.54 -36.41
C VAL A 26 -21.71 8.08 -37.06
N ASN A 27 -20.53 7.65 -36.57
CA ASN A 27 -19.25 8.06 -37.15
C ASN A 27 -18.96 7.44 -38.55
N PHE A 28 -19.57 6.29 -38.88
CA PHE A 28 -19.43 5.64 -40.18
C PHE A 28 -20.19 6.39 -41.29
N PHE A 29 -21.29 7.07 -40.94
CA PHE A 29 -22.13 7.80 -41.91
C PHE A 29 -21.90 9.33 -41.93
N SER A 30 -20.97 9.89 -41.13
CA SER A 30 -20.68 11.32 -41.10
C SER A 30 -19.21 11.62 -41.37
N PRO A 31 -18.83 11.89 -42.64
CA PRO A 31 -17.42 12.11 -43.02
C PRO A 31 -16.82 13.44 -42.57
N LYS A 32 -17.52 14.28 -41.81
CA LYS A 32 -17.06 15.62 -41.40
C LYS A 32 -17.04 15.82 -39.88
N ALA A 33 -16.80 14.81 -39.09
CA ALA A 33 -16.47 15.03 -37.68
C ALA A 33 -15.00 15.46 -37.58
N HIS A 34 -14.77 16.73 -37.36
CA HIS A 34 -13.47 17.34 -37.09
C HIS A 34 -12.71 16.46 -36.07
N LYS A 35 -11.51 16.03 -36.46
CA LYS A 35 -10.50 15.48 -35.59
C LYS A 35 -10.07 16.52 -34.53
N ASN A 36 -10.93 16.83 -33.59
CA ASN A 36 -10.47 17.39 -32.32
C ASN A 36 -9.71 16.29 -31.61
N LYS A 37 -8.42 16.18 -31.91
CA LYS A 37 -7.45 15.54 -31.02
C LYS A 37 -7.48 16.32 -29.71
N LYS A 38 -8.45 16.01 -28.79
CA LYS A 38 -8.31 16.42 -27.41
C LYS A 38 -6.93 15.90 -26.98
N LYS A 39 -6.03 16.81 -26.63
CA LYS A 39 -4.75 16.48 -26.00
C LYS A 39 -5.07 15.48 -24.89
N LYS A 40 -4.49 14.30 -24.94
CA LYS A 40 -4.49 13.37 -23.82
C LYS A 40 -3.80 14.12 -22.70
N GLU A 41 -4.55 14.58 -21.72
CA GLU A 41 -3.97 15.19 -20.52
C GLU A 41 -3.24 14.06 -19.78
N GLU A 42 -1.94 14.07 -19.89
CA GLU A 42 -1.05 13.16 -19.18
C GLU A 42 -0.75 13.74 -17.80
N PHE A 43 -0.99 12.96 -16.77
CA PHE A 43 -0.69 13.32 -15.39
C PHE A 43 0.45 12.46 -14.87
N TRP A 44 1.55 13.09 -14.50
CA TRP A 44 2.69 12.43 -13.87
C TRP A 44 2.48 12.39 -12.37
N ALA A 45 2.09 11.22 -11.85
CA ALA A 45 1.91 11.00 -10.42
C ALA A 45 3.26 10.80 -9.69
N LEU A 46 4.28 10.31 -10.41
CA LEU A 46 5.66 10.21 -9.94
C LEU A 46 6.60 10.67 -11.05
N SER A 47 7.66 11.38 -10.69
CA SER A 47 8.68 11.90 -11.61
C SER A 47 10.08 11.71 -11.01
N ASP A 48 10.87 10.83 -11.62
CA ASP A 48 12.27 10.57 -11.32
C ASP A 48 12.55 10.31 -9.83
N VAL A 49 11.70 9.48 -9.20
CA VAL A 49 11.85 9.07 -7.80
C VAL A 49 13.01 8.08 -7.70
N ASP A 50 13.99 8.43 -6.87
CA ASP A 50 15.20 7.61 -6.65
C ASP A 50 15.58 7.58 -5.18
N PHE A 51 15.56 6.40 -4.58
CA PHE A 51 16.08 6.14 -3.23
C PHE A 51 16.15 4.64 -2.93
N ASN A 52 16.82 4.30 -1.83
CA ASN A 52 16.92 2.91 -1.38
C ASN A 52 16.46 2.75 0.08
N ILE A 53 16.02 1.52 0.38
CA ILE A 53 15.69 1.07 1.73
C ILE A 53 16.56 -0.15 2.02
N LYS A 54 17.38 -0.07 3.07
CA LYS A 54 18.24 -1.18 3.49
C LYS A 54 17.44 -2.20 4.29
N LYS A 55 17.96 -3.41 4.41
CA LYS A 55 17.36 -4.46 5.25
C LYS A 55 17.26 -3.99 6.70
N GLY A 56 16.08 -4.11 7.28
CA GLY A 56 15.80 -3.72 8.66
C GLY A 56 15.62 -2.21 8.87
N GLU A 57 15.66 -1.37 7.81
CA GLU A 57 15.30 0.05 7.93
C GLU A 57 13.78 0.23 8.03
N VAL A 58 13.37 1.18 8.85
CA VAL A 58 12.00 1.70 8.92
C VAL A 58 11.98 3.09 8.28
N VAL A 59 11.40 3.16 7.09
CA VAL A 59 11.37 4.39 6.29
C VAL A 59 9.98 4.95 6.24
N GLY A 60 9.81 6.17 6.72
CA GLY A 60 8.57 6.93 6.61
C GLY A 60 8.44 7.61 5.25
N LEU A 61 7.23 7.65 4.71
CA LEU A 61 6.90 8.38 3.49
C LEU A 61 5.90 9.48 3.84
N ILE A 62 6.30 10.74 3.70
CA ILE A 62 5.47 11.91 4.01
C ILE A 62 5.23 12.78 2.78
N GLY A 63 4.17 13.58 2.83
CA GLY A 63 3.78 14.51 1.78
C GLY A 63 2.28 14.81 1.83
N SER A 64 1.85 15.87 1.16
CA SER A 64 0.44 16.27 1.07
C SER A 64 -0.44 15.20 0.39
N ASN A 65 -1.76 15.36 0.48
CA ASN A 65 -2.69 14.54 -0.31
C ASN A 65 -2.43 14.77 -1.81
N GLY A 66 -2.41 13.69 -2.58
CA GLY A 66 -2.05 13.74 -4.01
C GLY A 66 -0.56 13.88 -4.31
N ALA A 67 0.33 13.88 -3.32
CA ALA A 67 1.78 13.95 -3.54
C ALA A 67 2.39 12.75 -4.28
N GLY A 68 1.64 11.64 -4.43
CA GLY A 68 2.10 10.41 -5.10
C GLY A 68 2.43 9.25 -4.15
N LYS A 69 2.21 9.39 -2.83
CA LYS A 69 2.54 8.36 -1.83
C LYS A 69 1.93 7.00 -2.15
N SER A 70 0.60 6.91 -2.28
CA SER A 70 -0.09 5.64 -2.56
C SER A 70 0.28 5.07 -3.93
N THR A 71 0.56 5.92 -4.92
CA THR A 71 1.08 5.48 -6.23
C THR A 71 2.45 4.83 -6.07
N LEU A 72 3.35 5.44 -5.28
CA LEU A 72 4.66 4.87 -5.02
C LEU A 72 4.56 3.53 -4.28
N LEU A 73 3.69 3.42 -3.27
CA LEU A 73 3.46 2.15 -2.57
C LEU A 73 2.98 1.05 -3.53
N LYS A 74 2.02 1.36 -4.44
CA LYS A 74 1.53 0.40 -5.44
C LYS A 74 2.63 -0.02 -6.43
N VAL A 75 3.54 0.89 -6.78
CA VAL A 75 4.69 0.56 -7.63
C VAL A 75 5.71 -0.29 -6.88
N VAL A 76 6.02 0.03 -5.62
CA VAL A 76 6.97 -0.73 -4.80
C VAL A 76 6.45 -2.13 -4.48
N SER A 77 5.15 -2.27 -4.21
CA SER A 77 4.51 -3.57 -3.95
C SER A 77 4.33 -4.43 -5.21
N GLY A 78 4.64 -3.90 -6.41
CA GLY A 78 4.48 -4.62 -7.67
C GLY A 78 3.05 -4.66 -8.20
N VAL A 79 2.08 -4.00 -7.54
CA VAL A 79 0.69 -3.86 -8.01
C VAL A 79 0.64 -3.04 -9.31
N MET A 80 1.54 -2.06 -9.44
CA MET A 80 1.65 -1.22 -10.63
C MET A 80 3.06 -1.26 -11.20
N LYS A 81 3.17 -1.39 -12.53
CA LYS A 81 4.45 -1.28 -13.23
C LYS A 81 4.76 0.20 -13.51
N PRO A 82 5.95 0.72 -13.17
CA PRO A 82 6.30 2.10 -13.47
C PRO A 82 6.36 2.36 -14.97
N THR A 83 6.08 3.60 -15.39
CA THR A 83 6.19 4.03 -16.78
C THR A 83 7.65 4.14 -17.22
N LYS A 84 8.53 4.60 -16.30
CA LYS A 84 9.99 4.68 -16.49
C LYS A 84 10.68 4.24 -15.20
N GLY A 85 11.95 3.86 -15.33
CA GLY A 85 12.77 3.40 -14.21
C GLY A 85 12.43 1.97 -13.79
N LYS A 86 12.90 1.56 -12.64
CA LYS A 86 12.66 0.22 -12.11
C LYS A 86 12.67 0.21 -10.58
N VAL A 87 11.93 -0.75 -10.02
CA VAL A 87 12.00 -1.11 -8.61
C VAL A 87 12.56 -2.52 -8.51
N GLU A 88 13.61 -2.68 -7.71
CA GLU A 88 14.21 -3.98 -7.40
C GLU A 88 13.92 -4.28 -5.93
N VAL A 89 13.26 -5.40 -5.68
CA VAL A 89 12.93 -5.85 -4.32
C VAL A 89 13.58 -7.20 -4.08
N HIS A 90 14.26 -7.32 -2.93
CA HIS A 90 14.88 -8.56 -2.49
C HIS A 90 14.25 -8.95 -1.15
N GLY A 91 13.36 -9.92 -1.16
CA GLY A 91 12.60 -10.44 -0.03
C GLY A 91 11.09 -10.48 -0.30
N VAL A 92 10.38 -11.16 0.58
CA VAL A 92 8.91 -11.29 0.52
C VAL A 92 8.25 -10.02 1.05
N ILE A 93 7.44 -9.38 0.20
CA ILE A 93 6.64 -8.21 0.58
C ILE A 93 5.29 -8.67 1.12
N SER A 94 4.90 -8.15 2.28
CA SER A 94 3.52 -8.14 2.74
C SER A 94 2.95 -6.72 2.62
N PRO A 95 2.17 -6.43 1.57
CA PRO A 95 1.60 -5.11 1.38
C PRO A 95 0.32 -4.96 2.20
N MET A 96 0.30 -4.00 3.13
CA MET A 96 -0.89 -3.60 3.88
C MET A 96 -1.47 -2.29 3.32
N ILE A 97 -1.44 -2.12 2.01
CA ILE A 97 -1.92 -0.91 1.33
C ILE A 97 -3.45 -0.92 1.21
N GLU A 98 -4.02 -2.09 0.97
CA GLU A 98 -5.46 -2.34 0.89
C GLU A 98 -5.74 -3.60 1.70
N LEU A 99 -6.12 -3.45 2.96
CA LEU A 99 -6.43 -4.58 3.84
C LEU A 99 -7.57 -5.41 3.26
N GLY A 100 -7.32 -6.71 3.09
CA GLY A 100 -8.25 -7.64 2.46
C GLY A 100 -8.18 -7.65 0.93
N ALA A 101 -7.26 -6.90 0.30
CA ALA A 101 -6.96 -7.11 -1.12
C ALA A 101 -6.53 -8.57 -1.35
N GLY A 102 -7.18 -9.23 -2.32
CA GLY A 102 -6.99 -10.66 -2.58
C GLY A 102 -7.91 -11.57 -1.78
N PHE A 103 -8.79 -11.06 -0.92
CA PHE A 103 -9.86 -11.86 -0.34
C PHE A 103 -10.95 -12.14 -1.38
N ASP A 104 -11.43 -13.38 -1.42
CA ASP A 104 -12.68 -13.73 -2.11
C ASP A 104 -13.83 -13.66 -1.08
N GLY A 105 -14.76 -12.74 -1.31
CA GLY A 105 -15.90 -12.55 -0.42
C GLY A 105 -16.81 -13.78 -0.28
N ASN A 106 -16.80 -14.70 -1.24
CA ASN A 106 -17.62 -15.92 -1.20
C ASN A 106 -16.96 -17.05 -0.39
N LEU A 107 -15.65 -16.96 -0.18
CA LEU A 107 -14.91 -17.90 0.65
C LEU A 107 -15.03 -17.53 2.13
N THR A 108 -14.93 -18.53 2.99
CA THR A 108 -14.90 -18.38 4.44
C THR A 108 -13.63 -17.66 4.91
N ALA A 109 -13.61 -17.21 6.17
CA ALA A 109 -12.41 -16.64 6.76
C ALA A 109 -11.25 -17.65 6.75
N ARG A 110 -11.52 -18.92 7.06
CA ARG A 110 -10.54 -20.01 6.99
C ARG A 110 -9.91 -20.11 5.60
N GLU A 111 -10.74 -20.19 4.57
CA GLU A 111 -10.27 -20.31 3.19
C GLU A 111 -9.49 -19.08 2.74
N ASN A 112 -9.91 -17.87 3.16
CA ASN A 112 -9.20 -16.63 2.87
C ASN A 112 -7.83 -16.53 3.57
N ILE A 113 -7.64 -17.15 4.76
CA ILE A 113 -6.31 -17.25 5.38
C ILE A 113 -5.33 -17.98 4.44
N TYR A 114 -5.75 -19.11 3.90
CA TYR A 114 -4.92 -19.89 2.97
C TYR A 114 -4.76 -19.21 1.62
N LEU A 115 -5.83 -18.65 1.06
CA LEU A 115 -5.79 -17.95 -0.21
C LEU A 115 -4.82 -16.75 -0.14
N ASN A 116 -4.99 -15.90 0.85
CA ASN A 116 -4.17 -14.69 1.00
C ASN A 116 -2.72 -15.06 1.33
N GLY A 117 -2.51 -16.05 2.21
CA GLY A 117 -1.18 -16.56 2.50
C GLY A 117 -0.46 -17.11 1.26
N ALA A 118 -1.18 -17.82 0.38
CA ALA A 118 -0.64 -18.31 -0.89
C ALA A 118 -0.31 -17.16 -1.86
N ILE A 119 -1.16 -16.13 -1.95
CA ILE A 119 -0.88 -14.91 -2.72
C ILE A 119 0.40 -14.22 -2.22
N LEU A 120 0.63 -14.20 -0.91
CA LEU A 120 1.85 -13.68 -0.29
C LEU A 120 3.08 -14.61 -0.45
N GLY A 121 2.91 -15.79 -1.08
CA GLY A 121 3.98 -16.73 -1.38
C GLY A 121 4.29 -17.74 -0.27
N TYR A 122 3.44 -17.87 0.73
CA TYR A 122 3.63 -18.85 1.82
C TYR A 122 3.08 -20.23 1.44
N SER A 123 3.79 -21.28 1.87
CA SER A 123 3.34 -22.66 1.65
C SER A 123 2.18 -23.03 2.58
N LYS A 124 1.34 -23.99 2.14
CA LYS A 124 0.23 -24.49 2.97
C LYS A 124 0.75 -25.00 4.33
N LYS A 125 1.85 -25.75 4.36
CA LYS A 125 2.46 -26.25 5.60
C LYS A 125 2.78 -25.12 6.58
N PHE A 126 3.40 -24.05 6.10
CA PHE A 126 3.71 -22.88 6.92
C PHE A 126 2.45 -22.21 7.47
N LEU A 127 1.41 -22.10 6.63
CA LEU A 127 0.13 -21.53 7.05
C LEU A 127 -0.59 -22.43 8.07
N ASP A 128 -0.51 -23.77 7.95
CA ASP A 128 -1.02 -24.70 8.96
C ASP A 128 -0.35 -24.48 10.32
N GLU A 129 0.97 -24.24 10.33
CA GLU A 129 1.74 -23.95 11.55
C GLU A 129 1.36 -22.58 12.17
N LYS A 130 0.93 -21.60 11.38
CA LYS A 130 0.58 -20.24 11.80
C LYS A 130 -0.92 -20.01 11.99
N PHE A 131 -1.74 -20.97 11.61
CA PHE A 131 -3.19 -20.83 11.53
C PHE A 131 -3.80 -20.38 12.86
N ASP A 132 -3.53 -21.10 13.94
CA ASP A 132 -4.10 -20.77 15.25
C ASP A 132 -3.63 -19.41 15.76
N GLU A 133 -2.38 -19.03 15.50
CA GLU A 133 -1.83 -17.72 15.86
C GLU A 133 -2.56 -16.59 15.13
N ILE A 134 -2.81 -16.77 13.82
CA ILE A 134 -3.60 -15.82 13.00
C ILE A 134 -5.02 -15.69 13.54
N VAL A 135 -5.67 -16.83 13.83
CA VAL A 135 -7.06 -16.87 14.32
C VAL A 135 -7.18 -16.18 15.68
N GLU A 136 -6.29 -16.48 16.62
CA GLU A 136 -6.27 -15.83 17.93
C GLU A 136 -5.99 -14.34 17.86
N PHE A 137 -5.05 -13.96 17.01
CA PHE A 137 -4.74 -12.54 16.84
C PHE A 137 -5.92 -11.78 16.23
N SER A 138 -6.60 -12.33 15.24
CA SER A 138 -7.77 -11.70 14.58
C SER A 138 -9.01 -11.60 15.48
N GLU A 139 -9.10 -12.42 16.54
CA GLU A 139 -10.28 -12.54 17.41
C GLU A 139 -11.54 -13.03 16.66
N LEU A 140 -11.35 -13.83 15.58
CA LEU A 140 -12.44 -14.27 14.70
C LEU A 140 -12.67 -15.79 14.74
N ARG A 141 -12.32 -16.48 15.83
CA ARG A 141 -12.44 -17.94 15.94
C ARG A 141 -13.87 -18.44 15.66
N ASP A 142 -14.88 -17.75 16.17
CA ASP A 142 -16.29 -18.13 16.01
C ASP A 142 -16.85 -17.82 14.61
N PHE A 143 -16.08 -17.09 13.80
CA PHE A 143 -16.47 -16.65 12.45
C PHE A 143 -15.68 -17.34 11.34
N LEU A 144 -14.88 -18.36 11.67
CA LEU A 144 -13.99 -19.01 10.68
C LEU A 144 -14.71 -19.61 9.49
N GLU A 145 -15.90 -20.14 9.69
CA GLU A 145 -16.71 -20.79 8.64
C GLU A 145 -17.71 -19.80 7.98
N VAL A 146 -17.65 -18.53 8.34
CA VAL A 146 -18.51 -17.50 7.76
C VAL A 146 -17.85 -16.90 6.52
N PRO A 147 -18.56 -16.78 5.38
CA PRO A 147 -18.05 -16.08 4.20
C PRO A 147 -17.71 -14.62 4.49
N VAL A 148 -16.54 -14.15 4.00
CA VAL A 148 -16.02 -12.82 4.30
C VAL A 148 -16.92 -11.69 3.81
N LYS A 149 -17.75 -11.91 2.79
CA LYS A 149 -18.77 -10.92 2.37
C LYS A 149 -19.78 -10.56 3.47
N ASN A 150 -19.91 -11.39 4.49
CA ASN A 150 -20.79 -11.16 5.64
C ASN A 150 -20.04 -10.46 6.81
N PHE A 151 -18.77 -10.18 6.65
CA PHE A 151 -17.96 -9.50 7.66
C PHE A 151 -18.23 -7.99 7.63
N SER A 152 -18.10 -7.36 8.80
CA SER A 152 -17.93 -5.91 8.85
C SER A 152 -16.55 -5.52 8.29
N SER A 153 -16.40 -4.25 7.87
CA SER A 153 -15.09 -3.74 7.43
C SER A 153 -14.01 -3.92 8.50
N GLY A 154 -14.37 -3.77 9.79
CA GLY A 154 -13.47 -4.00 10.91
C GLY A 154 -13.04 -5.46 11.03
N MET A 155 -13.96 -6.43 10.85
CA MET A 155 -13.62 -7.86 10.88
C MET A 155 -12.70 -8.24 9.72
N THR A 156 -13.02 -7.77 8.51
CA THR A 156 -12.17 -7.99 7.33
C THR A 156 -10.76 -7.44 7.55
N ALA A 157 -10.68 -6.25 8.09
CA ALA A 157 -9.42 -5.60 8.36
C ALA A 157 -8.62 -6.29 9.50
N LYS A 158 -9.29 -6.76 10.57
CA LYS A 158 -8.66 -7.57 11.63
C LYS A 158 -8.03 -8.85 11.06
N LEU A 159 -8.78 -9.57 10.21
CA LEU A 159 -8.28 -10.80 9.57
C LEU A 159 -7.08 -10.52 8.67
N ALA A 160 -7.19 -9.54 7.79
CA ALA A 160 -6.13 -9.18 6.85
C ALA A 160 -4.85 -8.71 7.56
N PHE A 161 -4.98 -7.88 8.59
CA PHE A 161 -3.87 -7.44 9.42
C PHE A 161 -3.17 -8.63 10.10
N SER A 162 -3.96 -9.55 10.66
CA SER A 162 -3.42 -10.74 11.33
C SER A 162 -2.61 -11.62 10.39
N ILE A 163 -3.12 -11.89 9.19
CA ILE A 163 -2.40 -12.65 8.18
C ILE A 163 -1.10 -11.93 7.81
N ALA A 164 -1.17 -10.63 7.51
CA ALA A 164 -0.02 -9.86 7.04
C ALA A 164 1.13 -9.74 8.05
N THR A 165 0.83 -9.79 9.37
CA THR A 165 1.81 -9.55 10.44
C THR A 165 2.31 -10.81 11.12
N ILE A 166 1.46 -11.83 11.28
CA ILE A 166 1.83 -13.07 11.97
C ILE A 166 2.78 -13.94 11.15
N VAL A 167 2.77 -13.82 9.84
CA VAL A 167 3.70 -14.52 8.94
C VAL A 167 5.14 -13.99 8.98
N ASN A 168 5.43 -12.96 9.78
CA ASN A 168 6.75 -12.35 9.92
C ASN A 168 7.40 -11.99 8.57
N PRO A 169 6.84 -11.04 7.83
CA PRO A 169 7.32 -10.69 6.50
C PRO A 169 8.73 -10.08 6.56
N GLU A 170 9.53 -10.28 5.50
CA GLU A 170 10.84 -9.62 5.38
C GLU A 170 10.70 -8.12 5.10
N ILE A 171 9.65 -7.76 4.35
CA ILE A 171 9.33 -6.38 3.97
C ILE A 171 7.85 -6.14 4.23
N LEU A 172 7.54 -5.11 5.00
CA LEU A 172 6.19 -4.68 5.30
C LEU A 172 5.94 -3.29 4.72
N ILE A 173 4.87 -3.16 3.95
CA ILE A 173 4.41 -1.87 3.43
C ILE A 173 3.11 -1.52 4.12
N VAL A 174 3.09 -0.41 4.87
CA VAL A 174 1.96 0.00 5.70
C VAL A 174 1.47 1.38 5.28
N ASP A 175 0.18 1.48 4.96
CA ASP A 175 -0.49 2.74 4.65
C ASP A 175 -1.57 3.01 5.70
N GLU A 176 -1.32 3.95 6.63
CA GLU A 176 -2.25 4.51 7.64
C GLU A 176 -3.14 3.52 8.45
N ILE A 177 -2.91 2.22 8.33
CA ILE A 177 -3.83 1.13 8.70
C ILE A 177 -3.83 0.80 10.21
N LEU A 178 -3.04 1.49 11.04
CA LEU A 178 -3.01 1.23 12.49
C LEU A 178 -4.31 1.63 13.21
N SER A 179 -5.26 2.25 12.50
CA SER A 179 -6.57 2.65 13.04
C SER A 179 -7.68 1.61 12.80
N VAL A 180 -7.30 0.34 12.55
CA VAL A 180 -8.25 -0.73 12.24
C VAL A 180 -8.86 -1.33 13.49
N GLY A 181 -10.16 -1.60 13.43
CA GLY A 181 -10.90 -2.27 14.51
C GLY A 181 -11.23 -1.34 15.68
N ASP A 182 -11.53 -1.94 16.82
CA ASP A 182 -11.77 -1.23 18.07
C ASP A 182 -10.46 -0.80 18.75
N ILE A 183 -10.55 0.04 19.78
CA ILE A 183 -9.40 0.60 20.51
C ILE A 183 -8.45 -0.50 20.99
N LYS A 184 -8.99 -1.62 21.48
CA LYS A 184 -8.20 -2.75 21.99
C LYS A 184 -7.39 -3.41 20.87
N PHE A 185 -8.00 -3.58 19.69
CA PHE A 185 -7.30 -4.14 18.54
C PHE A 185 -6.26 -3.17 17.96
N GLN A 186 -6.52 -1.87 17.99
CA GLN A 186 -5.53 -0.85 17.59
C GLN A 186 -4.27 -0.91 18.45
N GLU A 187 -4.42 -1.03 19.79
CA GLU A 187 -3.29 -1.18 20.70
C GLU A 187 -2.52 -2.50 20.44
N LYS A 188 -3.24 -3.61 20.26
CA LYS A 188 -2.68 -4.91 19.91
C LYS A 188 -1.90 -4.85 18.60
N SER A 189 -2.47 -4.18 17.58
CA SER A 189 -1.85 -3.98 16.27
C SER A 189 -0.59 -3.11 16.37
N LYS A 190 -0.61 -2.03 17.15
CA LYS A 190 0.56 -1.19 17.40
C LYS A 190 1.68 -2.02 18.06
N ASN A 191 1.37 -2.83 19.05
CA ASN A 191 2.34 -3.68 19.74
C ASN A 191 2.95 -4.72 18.79
N GLN A 192 2.14 -5.33 17.90
CA GLN A 192 2.62 -6.27 16.88
C GLN A 192 3.56 -5.58 15.89
N MET A 193 3.22 -4.38 15.42
CA MET A 193 4.09 -3.58 14.56
C MET A 193 5.43 -3.27 15.22
N MET A 194 5.40 -2.87 16.50
CA MET A 194 6.63 -2.62 17.26
C MET A 194 7.50 -3.87 17.41
N ALA A 195 6.87 -5.05 17.58
CA ALA A 195 7.58 -6.32 17.63
C ALA A 195 8.26 -6.64 16.28
N LEU A 196 7.57 -6.44 15.15
CA LEU A 196 8.13 -6.62 13.81
C LEU A 196 9.31 -5.68 13.55
N ILE A 197 9.19 -4.41 13.93
CA ILE A 197 10.26 -3.41 13.80
C ILE A 197 11.49 -3.82 14.63
N LYS A 198 11.29 -4.23 15.88
CA LYS A 198 12.37 -4.74 16.74
C LYS A 198 12.99 -6.04 16.17
N GLY A 199 12.19 -6.87 15.50
CA GLY A 199 12.63 -8.07 14.78
C GLY A 199 13.41 -7.80 13.49
N ARG A 200 13.71 -6.53 13.16
CA ARG A 200 14.42 -6.08 11.95
C ARG A 200 13.68 -6.33 10.64
N THR A 201 12.37 -6.39 10.67
CA THR A 201 11.55 -6.30 9.45
C THR A 201 11.83 -4.96 8.74
N THR A 202 12.02 -4.98 7.43
CA THR A 202 12.14 -3.76 6.63
C THR A 202 10.75 -3.14 6.48
N VAL A 203 10.56 -1.88 6.83
CA VAL A 203 9.23 -1.26 6.81
C VAL A 203 9.24 0.00 5.96
N LEU A 204 8.28 0.10 5.03
CA LEU A 204 7.91 1.34 4.36
C LEU A 204 6.56 1.79 4.94
N TYR A 205 6.58 2.87 5.70
CA TYR A 205 5.45 3.34 6.51
C TYR A 205 4.92 4.68 6.01
N VAL A 206 3.63 4.73 5.72
CA VAL A 206 2.91 5.98 5.39
C VAL A 206 1.94 6.29 6.52
N SER A 207 1.96 7.52 7.02
CA SER A 207 0.99 8.00 7.99
C SER A 207 0.79 9.50 7.83
N HIS A 208 -0.41 9.97 8.15
CA HIS A 208 -0.70 11.40 8.31
C HIS A 208 -0.23 11.95 9.66
N SER A 209 0.05 11.08 10.64
CA SER A 209 0.61 11.46 11.94
C SER A 209 2.13 11.59 11.86
N LEU A 210 2.63 12.82 11.84
CA LEU A 210 4.07 13.09 11.90
C LEU A 210 4.70 12.57 13.21
N GLU A 211 3.91 12.48 14.28
CA GLU A 211 4.39 11.94 15.56
C GLU A 211 4.67 10.45 15.45
N SER A 212 3.73 9.67 14.86
CA SER A 212 3.94 8.25 14.59
C SER A 212 5.14 8.02 13.68
N ILE A 213 5.33 8.86 12.65
CA ILE A 213 6.51 8.79 11.78
C ILE A 213 7.80 9.04 12.57
N LYS A 214 7.84 10.07 13.43
CA LYS A 214 9.01 10.38 14.28
C LYS A 214 9.32 9.31 15.32
N GLU A 215 8.28 8.61 15.79
CA GLU A 215 8.42 7.53 16.79
C GLU A 215 8.96 6.24 16.15
N LEU A 216 8.42 5.86 14.99
CA LEU A 216 8.65 4.54 14.40
C LEU A 216 9.77 4.53 13.36
N CYS A 217 9.98 5.64 12.65
CA CYS A 217 10.90 5.67 11.50
C CYS A 217 12.26 6.24 11.87
N THR A 218 13.31 5.65 11.30
CA THR A 218 14.67 6.19 11.42
C THR A 218 15.00 7.15 10.29
N LYS A 219 14.38 6.94 9.12
CA LYS A 219 14.56 7.73 7.91
C LYS A 219 13.22 8.10 7.32
N VAL A 220 13.13 9.26 6.69
CA VAL A 220 11.93 9.75 6.02
C VAL A 220 12.27 10.17 4.60
N VAL A 221 11.38 9.85 3.68
CA VAL A 221 11.34 10.35 2.31
C VAL A 221 10.15 11.30 2.20
N TRP A 222 10.43 12.57 1.92
CA TRP A 222 9.41 13.58 1.68
C TRP A 222 9.13 13.69 0.18
N ILE A 223 7.87 13.45 -0.20
CA ILE A 223 7.41 13.55 -1.59
C ILE A 223 6.44 14.71 -1.72
N GLU A 224 6.59 15.47 -2.80
CA GLU A 224 5.69 16.55 -3.18
C GLU A 224 5.55 16.59 -4.71
N HIS A 225 4.31 16.65 -5.19
CA HIS A 225 4.01 16.65 -6.64
C HIS A 225 4.76 15.54 -7.41
N GLY A 226 4.81 14.34 -6.84
CA GLY A 226 5.45 13.17 -7.43
C GLY A 226 6.97 13.16 -7.41
N LYS A 227 7.62 14.12 -6.76
CA LYS A 227 9.09 14.24 -6.67
C LYS A 227 9.57 14.09 -5.23
N VAL A 228 10.75 13.50 -5.08
CA VAL A 228 11.43 13.48 -3.79
C VAL A 228 12.01 14.88 -3.52
N ILE A 229 11.61 15.47 -2.42
CA ILE A 229 12.08 16.79 -1.96
C ILE A 229 13.28 16.65 -1.05
N GLU A 230 13.18 15.75 -0.05
CA GLU A 230 14.24 15.50 0.90
C GLU A 230 14.21 14.07 1.42
N ILE A 231 15.38 13.52 1.71
CA ILE A 231 15.55 12.23 2.38
C ILE A 231 16.51 12.45 3.54
N GLY A 232 16.11 12.01 4.72
CA GLY A 232 16.97 12.20 5.88
C GLY A 232 16.41 11.61 7.17
N ASP A 233 16.98 12.03 8.29
CA ASP A 233 16.54 11.67 9.63
C ASP A 233 15.07 12.04 9.84
N ALA A 234 14.31 11.14 10.47
CA ALA A 234 12.87 11.29 10.60
C ALA A 234 12.44 12.56 11.33
N LYS A 235 13.11 12.90 12.43
CA LYS A 235 12.77 14.11 13.22
C LYS A 235 13.07 15.37 12.43
N THR A 236 14.23 15.40 11.78
CA THR A 236 14.70 16.56 11.00
C THR A 236 13.78 16.85 9.82
N VAL A 237 13.49 15.83 8.98
CA VAL A 237 12.66 16.00 7.78
C VAL A 237 11.21 16.30 8.14
N CYS A 238 10.63 15.62 9.15
CA CYS A 238 9.29 15.91 9.62
C CYS A 238 9.13 17.34 10.16
N ASN A 239 10.13 17.88 10.86
CA ASN A 239 10.06 19.25 11.36
C ASN A 239 10.11 20.27 10.23
N LYS A 240 10.96 20.06 9.21
CA LYS A 240 11.00 20.91 8.01
C LYS A 240 9.66 20.85 7.24
N TYR A 241 9.11 19.64 7.06
CA TYR A 241 7.80 19.48 6.43
C TYR A 241 6.73 20.24 7.18
N TYR A 242 6.67 20.09 8.52
CA TYR A 242 5.69 20.78 9.36
C TYR A 242 5.78 22.30 9.21
N LYS A 243 6.99 22.90 9.32
CA LYS A 243 7.22 24.34 9.14
C LYS A 243 6.69 24.80 7.77
N LYS A 244 7.07 24.08 6.70
CA LYS A 244 6.58 24.42 5.35
C LYS A 244 5.05 24.40 5.25
N GLN A 245 4.38 23.43 5.90
CA GLN A 245 2.92 23.37 5.90
C GLN A 245 2.26 24.52 6.68
N MET A 246 2.96 25.04 7.71
CA MET A 246 2.50 26.18 8.50
C MET A 246 2.84 27.55 7.86
N GLY A 247 3.61 27.56 6.75
CA GLY A 247 4.01 28.80 6.08
C GLY A 247 5.21 29.51 6.71
N GLU A 248 6.00 28.73 7.48
CA GLU A 248 7.25 29.19 8.13
C GLU A 248 8.50 28.84 7.30
#